data_30ee4a9ae1f4a1231444bae35a4210a1
#
_entry.id   30ee4a9ae1f4a1231444bae35a4210a1
#
_cell.length_a   1.000
_cell.length_b   1.000
_cell.length_c   1.000
_cell.angle_alpha   90.00
_cell.angle_beta   90.00
_cell.angle_gamma   90.00
#
_symmetry.space_group_name_H-M   'P 1'
#
loop_
_entity.id
_entity.type
_entity.pdbx_description
1 polymer ?
#
loop_
_entity_poly.entity_id
_entity_poly.type
_entity_poly.pdbx_seq_one_letter_code
_entity_poly.pdbx_strand_id
1 'polypeptide(L)'
;MNKYELALVVSAIIEDEVRDAVVEKAKGYITRYNGVITDVEEWGKKKLAYEIQKMHEGFYYFIQFEADSQCPAEIERHVRIMDNVLRYLVVKKEA
;
A
#
# COMPACT_ATOMS: atom_id res chain seq x y z
N MET A 1 -4.63 -19.08 -7.36
CA MET A 1 -4.20 -17.72 -7.03
C MET A 1 -3.25 -17.74 -5.83
N ASN A 2 -2.31 -16.83 -5.81
CA ASN A 2 -1.40 -16.66 -4.69
C ASN A 2 -1.91 -15.59 -3.74
N LYS A 3 -1.45 -15.66 -2.49
CA LYS A 3 -1.78 -14.65 -1.47
C LYS A 3 -0.64 -13.67 -1.34
N TYR A 4 -0.97 -12.39 -1.33
CA TYR A 4 0.00 -11.30 -1.25
C TYR A 4 -0.43 -10.27 -0.20
N GLU A 5 0.54 -9.47 0.21
CA GLU A 5 0.28 -8.32 1.08
C GLU A 5 0.97 -7.10 0.49
N LEU A 6 0.23 -6.02 0.34
CA LEU A 6 0.80 -4.72 0.00
C LEU A 6 0.96 -3.93 1.30
N ALA A 7 2.19 -3.68 1.69
CA ALA A 7 2.50 -2.78 2.79
C ALA A 7 2.68 -1.38 2.21
N LEU A 8 1.97 -0.42 2.76
CA LEU A 8 1.93 0.93 2.24
C LEU A 8 2.14 1.92 3.38
N VAL A 9 3.07 2.85 3.20
CA VAL A 9 3.30 3.93 4.16
C VAL A 9 2.98 5.24 3.46
N VAL A 10 1.99 5.95 4.00
CA VAL A 10 1.46 7.18 3.40
C VAL A 10 1.89 8.37 4.26
N SER A 11 2.17 9.50 3.61
CA SER A 11 2.59 10.73 4.26
C SER A 11 1.64 11.12 5.40
N ALA A 12 2.23 11.54 6.53
CA ALA A 12 1.46 11.98 7.70
C ALA A 12 1.08 13.46 7.65
N ILE A 13 1.61 14.22 6.68
CA ILE A 13 1.36 15.67 6.61
C ILE A 13 0.20 16.05 5.69
N ILE A 14 -0.44 15.06 5.05
CA ILE A 14 -1.61 15.31 4.20
C ILE A 14 -2.89 15.18 5.01
N GLU A 15 -3.95 15.80 4.51
CA GLU A 15 -5.26 15.70 5.16
C GLU A 15 -5.83 14.30 5.06
N ASP A 16 -6.73 13.95 5.97
CA ASP A 16 -7.35 12.63 6.04
C ASP A 16 -8.01 12.25 4.73
N GLU A 17 -8.71 13.19 4.10
CA GLU A 17 -9.39 12.93 2.84
C GLU A 17 -8.41 12.57 1.72
N VAL A 18 -7.27 13.25 1.68
CA VAL A 18 -6.22 12.98 0.69
C VAL A 18 -5.60 11.61 0.97
N ARG A 19 -5.37 11.29 2.23
CA ARG A 19 -4.82 9.99 2.62
C ARG A 19 -5.77 8.85 2.24
N ASP A 20 -7.07 9.03 2.50
CA ASP A 20 -8.05 8.02 2.15
C ASP A 20 -8.09 7.80 0.63
N ALA A 21 -7.96 8.88 -0.15
CA ALA A 21 -7.92 8.78 -1.61
C ALA A 21 -6.70 8.01 -2.10
N VAL A 22 -5.55 8.19 -1.44
CA VAL A 22 -4.32 7.44 -1.78
C VAL A 22 -4.55 5.94 -1.56
N VAL A 23 -5.11 5.56 -0.42
CA VAL A 23 -5.37 4.17 -0.09
C VAL A 23 -6.39 3.56 -1.07
N GLU A 24 -7.46 4.29 -1.36
CA GLU A 24 -8.48 3.81 -2.30
C GLU A 24 -7.90 3.63 -3.71
N LYS A 25 -6.99 4.51 -4.12
CA LYS A 25 -6.34 4.39 -5.42
C LYS A 25 -5.45 3.14 -5.47
N ALA A 26 -4.73 2.86 -4.38
CA ALA A 26 -3.91 1.66 -4.29
C ALA A 26 -4.78 0.40 -4.37
N LYS A 27 -5.91 0.38 -3.67
CA LYS A 27 -6.87 -0.72 -3.75
C LYS A 27 -7.40 -0.89 -5.17
N GLY A 28 -7.66 0.23 -5.85
CA GLY A 28 -8.15 0.22 -7.22
C GLY A 28 -7.17 -0.45 -8.19
N TYR A 29 -5.88 -0.27 -8.00
CA TYR A 29 -4.88 -0.95 -8.83
C TYR A 29 -4.93 -2.46 -8.62
N ILE A 30 -5.13 -2.90 -7.38
CA ILE A 30 -5.23 -4.33 -7.07
C ILE A 30 -6.40 -4.94 -7.84
N THR A 31 -7.58 -4.32 -7.75
CA THR A 31 -8.77 -4.84 -8.42
C THR A 31 -8.69 -4.73 -9.92
N ARG A 32 -8.04 -3.67 -10.42
CA ARG A 32 -7.86 -3.46 -11.86
C ARG A 32 -7.08 -4.60 -12.51
N TYR A 33 -6.11 -5.17 -11.80
CA TYR A 33 -5.31 -6.28 -12.30
C TYR A 33 -5.78 -7.63 -11.76
N ASN A 34 -7.09 -7.72 -11.51
CA ASN A 34 -7.78 -8.95 -11.13
C ASN A 34 -7.39 -9.51 -9.76
N GLY A 35 -6.88 -8.65 -8.88
CA GLY A 35 -6.68 -9.03 -7.49
C GLY A 35 -7.98 -8.96 -6.72
N VAL A 36 -8.11 -9.81 -5.71
CA VAL A 36 -9.26 -9.83 -4.80
C VAL A 36 -8.76 -9.45 -3.42
N ILE A 37 -9.20 -8.31 -2.91
CA ILE A 37 -8.82 -7.84 -1.58
C ILE A 37 -9.56 -8.67 -0.55
N THR A 38 -8.81 -9.28 0.37
CA THR A 38 -9.38 -10.13 1.41
C THR A 38 -9.41 -9.46 2.78
N ASP A 39 -8.49 -8.53 3.03
CA ASP A 39 -8.46 -7.81 4.30
C ASP A 39 -7.64 -6.53 4.16
N VAL A 40 -7.95 -5.55 5.00
CA VAL A 40 -7.19 -4.29 5.06
C VAL A 40 -6.95 -3.97 6.53
N GLU A 41 -5.67 -3.86 6.91
CA GLU A 41 -5.30 -3.46 8.25
C GLU A 41 -4.78 -2.02 8.21
N GLU A 42 -5.33 -1.19 9.06
CA GLU A 42 -4.87 0.19 9.24
C GLU A 42 -4.19 0.29 10.59
N TRP A 43 -2.88 0.52 10.58
CA TRP A 43 -2.12 0.60 11.83
C TRP A 43 -2.02 2.00 12.38
N GLY A 44 -2.51 3.00 11.65
CA GLY A 44 -2.45 4.38 12.06
C GLY A 44 -1.07 5.00 11.89
N LYS A 45 -0.89 6.15 12.55
CA LYS A 45 0.36 6.90 12.45
C LYS A 45 1.43 6.27 13.34
N LYS A 46 2.58 5.97 12.74
CA LYS A 46 3.72 5.36 13.43
C LYS A 46 4.99 6.12 13.10
N LYS A 47 5.96 6.06 14.01
CA LYS A 47 7.30 6.58 13.73
C LYS A 47 7.98 5.71 12.69
N LEU A 48 8.62 6.36 11.73
CA LEU A 48 9.46 5.66 10.76
C LEU A 48 10.76 5.24 11.44
N ALA A 49 11.32 4.09 11.02
CA ALA A 49 12.60 3.62 11.53
C ALA A 49 13.71 4.59 11.18
N TYR A 50 13.56 5.33 10.08
CA TYR A 50 14.48 6.38 9.66
C TYR A 50 13.68 7.42 8.88
N GLU A 51 14.26 8.62 8.77
CA GLU A 51 13.60 9.72 8.07
C GLU A 51 13.47 9.43 6.58
N ILE A 52 12.27 9.67 6.01
CA ILE A 52 12.01 9.56 4.58
C ILE A 52 11.47 10.89 4.12
N GLN A 53 12.12 11.54 3.15
CA GLN A 53 11.71 12.84 2.62
C GLN A 53 11.47 13.87 3.74
N LYS A 54 12.35 13.86 4.74
CA LYS A 54 12.28 14.73 5.93
C LYS A 54 11.06 14.48 6.80
N MET A 55 10.39 13.36 6.63
CA MET A 55 9.27 12.95 7.49
C MET A 55 9.72 11.90 8.46
N HIS A 56 9.23 12.02 9.70
CA HIS A 56 9.57 11.10 10.79
C HIS A 56 8.45 10.13 11.09
N GLU A 57 7.26 10.34 10.55
CA GLU A 57 6.08 9.53 10.79
C GLU A 57 5.33 9.27 9.49
N GLY A 58 4.56 8.18 9.48
CA GLY A 58 3.69 7.85 8.37
C GLY A 58 2.52 7.00 8.82
N PHE A 59 1.50 6.92 7.99
CA PHE A 59 0.36 6.04 8.23
C PHE A 59 0.59 4.71 7.54
N TYR A 60 0.48 3.64 8.29
CA TYR A 60 0.77 2.28 7.82
C TYR A 60 -0.51 1.54 7.48
N TYR A 61 -0.53 0.94 6.29
CA TYR A 61 -1.63 0.12 5.81
C TYR A 61 -1.09 -1.20 5.29
N PHE A 62 -1.81 -2.27 5.58
CA PHE A 62 -1.45 -3.60 5.08
C PHE A 62 -2.68 -4.17 4.39
N ILE A 63 -2.61 -4.33 3.08
CA ILE A 63 -3.72 -4.78 2.25
C ILE A 63 -3.44 -6.21 1.82
N GLN A 64 -4.25 -7.15 2.29
CA GLN A 64 -4.14 -8.56 1.93
C GLN A 64 -4.97 -8.80 0.68
N PHE A 65 -4.41 -9.49 -0.28
CA PHE A 65 -5.13 -9.79 -1.50
C PHE A 65 -4.68 -11.12 -2.13
N GLU A 66 -5.54 -11.67 -2.98
CA GLU A 66 -5.23 -12.86 -3.76
C GLU A 66 -5.19 -12.47 -5.22
N ALA A 67 -4.20 -12.96 -5.94
CA ALA A 67 -4.01 -12.61 -7.35
C ALA A 67 -3.09 -13.60 -8.03
N ASP A 68 -3.05 -13.51 -9.36
CA ASP A 68 -2.07 -14.24 -10.16
C ASP A 68 -0.68 -13.63 -9.98
N SER A 69 0.33 -14.40 -10.32
CA SER A 69 1.73 -14.00 -10.11
C SER A 69 2.16 -12.73 -10.86
N GLN A 70 1.38 -12.29 -11.83
CA GLN A 70 1.68 -11.08 -12.61
C GLN A 70 1.17 -9.81 -11.94
N CYS A 71 0.20 -9.93 -11.05
CA CYS A 71 -0.44 -8.79 -10.40
C CYS A 71 0.52 -7.92 -9.56
N PRO A 72 1.39 -8.51 -8.71
CA PRO A 72 2.27 -7.70 -7.87
C PRO A 72 3.15 -6.73 -8.64
N ALA A 73 3.72 -7.14 -9.78
CA ALA A 73 4.58 -6.29 -10.58
C ALA A 73 3.81 -5.07 -11.12
N GLU A 74 2.56 -5.27 -11.52
CA GLU A 74 1.72 -4.19 -12.01
C GLU A 74 1.35 -3.21 -10.89
N ILE A 75 1.05 -3.74 -9.70
CA ILE A 75 0.74 -2.91 -8.53
C ILE A 75 1.97 -2.06 -8.17
N GLU A 76 3.14 -2.67 -8.09
CA GLU A 76 4.37 -1.95 -7.74
C GLU A 76 4.66 -0.85 -8.75
N ARG A 77 4.45 -1.10 -10.03
CA ARG A 77 4.70 -0.13 -11.08
C ARG A 77 3.83 1.12 -10.90
N HIS A 78 2.57 0.94 -10.53
CA HIS A 78 1.64 2.06 -10.32
C HIS A 78 1.85 2.76 -8.98
N VAL A 79 2.06 1.99 -7.92
CA VAL A 79 2.23 2.56 -6.58
C VAL A 79 3.53 3.36 -6.49
N ARG A 80 4.57 2.92 -7.19
CA ARG A 80 5.86 3.59 -7.19
C ARG A 80 5.79 5.05 -7.61
N ILE A 81 4.86 5.40 -8.49
CA ILE A 81 4.73 6.78 -8.99
C ILE A 81 3.60 7.56 -8.33
N MET A 82 2.94 6.97 -7.33
CA MET A 82 1.90 7.69 -6.60
C MET A 82 2.48 8.76 -5.69
N ASP A 83 1.83 9.92 -5.68
CA ASP A 83 2.18 10.98 -4.75
C ASP A 83 1.79 10.58 -3.32
N ASN A 84 2.51 11.09 -2.34
CA ASN A 84 2.24 10.90 -0.92
C ASN A 84 2.46 9.49 -0.40
N VAL A 85 2.99 8.58 -1.21
CA VAL A 85 3.42 7.26 -0.76
C VAL A 85 4.91 7.33 -0.44
N LEU A 86 5.24 7.15 0.83
CA LEU A 86 6.64 7.23 1.30
C LEU A 86 7.37 5.92 1.05
N ARG A 87 6.67 4.82 1.20
CA ARG A 87 7.26 3.49 1.04
C ARG A 87 6.17 2.49 0.68
N TYR A 88 6.55 1.49 -0.08
CA TYR A 88 5.65 0.39 -0.42
C TYR A 88 6.44 -0.91 -0.52
N LEU A 89 5.77 -2.03 -0.28
CA LEU A 89 6.39 -3.34 -0.43
C LEU A 89 5.27 -4.35 -0.69
N VAL A 90 5.44 -5.17 -1.72
CA VAL A 90 4.52 -6.27 -1.97
C VAL A 90 5.27 -7.56 -1.65
N VAL A 91 4.70 -8.36 -0.76
CA VAL A 91 5.28 -9.64 -0.38
C VAL A 91 4.29 -10.76 -0.66
N LYS A 92 4.83 -11.92 -1.03
CA LYS A 92 4.03 -13.12 -1.22
C LYS A 92 3.87 -13.80 0.15
N LYS A 93 2.62 -14.07 0.51
CA LYS A 93 2.33 -14.79 1.75
C LYS A 93 2.31 -16.27 1.44
N GLU A 94 2.93 -17.05 2.30
CA GLU A 94 2.84 -18.48 2.19
C GLU A 94 1.60 -18.98 2.92
N ALA A 95 0.96 -19.96 2.32
CA ALA A 95 -0.23 -20.54 2.89
C ALA A 95 0.07 -21.34 4.17
#